data_7ec1a642d83d78bd1ca382715e708f38
#
_entry.id   7ec1a642d83d78bd1ca382715e708f38
#
_cell.length_a   1.000
_cell.length_b   1.000
_cell.length_c   1.000
_cell.angle_alpha   90.00
_cell.angle_beta   90.00
_cell.angle_gamma   90.00
#
_symmetry.space_group_name_H-M   'P 1'
#
loop_
_entity.id
_entity.type
_entity.pdbx_description
1 polymer ?
#
loop_
_entity_poly.entity_id
_entity_poly.type
_entity_poly.pdbx_seq_one_letter_code
_entity_poly.pdbx_strand_id
1 'polypeptide(L)'
;MAPATTVERLSYGGWPNCYRLTNGIVDLVMTTDVGPRVIRLGFCGAPNEFHEYTDQLGKMGGDQGRIYGGHRLWHAPEEAARTYVPDNGPVSIEQHAGFVRIVQPVEPNTGIQKEIDIRLTPAEAHAQVTHRLRNTTLWPVELAPWAISVMAPGGTAIIPLPPRGTHPQNLRPSGTIALWPYTDMRDPRWTWGGKYVLARHQPGAKTPQKAGAVVPDGWCAYARAGHLFVVGFDHIAGATYPDLGCTAETWMDADMLEVETLGPLTRLEPGAAVEHCERWFLFADVPVPQDDDDVDRSVLPRVHEAGV
;
A
#
# COMPACT_ATOMS: atom_id res chain seq x y z
N MET A 1 22.80 -22.84 -4.19
CA MET A 1 22.94 -21.38 -3.99
C MET A 1 21.55 -20.79 -4.12
N ALA A 2 21.13 -19.92 -3.18
CA ALA A 2 19.88 -19.17 -3.35
C ALA A 2 19.95 -18.37 -4.66
N PRO A 3 18.86 -18.27 -5.43
CA PRO A 3 18.84 -17.48 -6.64
C PRO A 3 19.15 -16.02 -6.29
N ALA A 4 20.07 -15.42 -7.04
CA ALA A 4 20.39 -14.00 -6.88
C ALA A 4 19.22 -13.15 -7.37
N THR A 5 18.93 -12.05 -6.67
CA THR A 5 17.98 -11.05 -7.17
C THR A 5 18.51 -10.45 -8.46
N THR A 6 17.66 -10.42 -9.49
CA THR A 6 18.00 -9.86 -10.81
C THR A 6 17.08 -8.70 -11.17
N VAL A 7 17.62 -7.74 -11.90
CA VAL A 7 16.89 -6.60 -12.46
C VAL A 7 17.00 -6.68 -13.97
N GLU A 8 15.89 -6.70 -14.68
CA GLU A 8 15.87 -6.73 -16.15
C GLU A 8 14.90 -5.67 -16.69
N ARG A 9 15.25 -5.07 -17.84
CA ARG A 9 14.37 -4.17 -18.56
C ARG A 9 13.45 -4.97 -19.46
N LEU A 10 12.15 -4.62 -19.48
CA LEU A 10 11.15 -5.27 -20.32
C LEU A 10 10.05 -4.30 -20.73
N SER A 11 9.23 -4.68 -21.69
CA SER A 11 7.95 -4.03 -21.96
C SER A 11 6.86 -4.68 -21.13
N TYR A 12 5.98 -3.89 -20.51
CA TYR A 12 4.88 -4.38 -19.69
C TYR A 12 3.65 -3.50 -19.83
N GLY A 13 2.47 -4.10 -20.00
CA GLY A 13 1.20 -3.38 -20.04
C GLY A 13 1.09 -2.30 -21.13
N GLY A 14 1.92 -2.37 -22.20
CA GLY A 14 1.99 -1.35 -23.24
C GLY A 14 3.06 -0.27 -23.01
N TRP A 15 3.71 -0.22 -21.85
CA TRP A 15 4.88 0.62 -21.61
C TRP A 15 6.17 -0.10 -22.03
N PRO A 16 7.05 0.55 -22.84
CA PRO A 16 8.26 -0.08 -23.32
C PRO A 16 9.42 -0.07 -22.31
N ASN A 17 9.33 0.73 -21.24
CA ASN A 17 10.45 0.99 -20.34
C ASN A 17 10.12 0.59 -18.90
N CYS A 18 9.72 -0.67 -18.68
CA CYS A 18 9.53 -1.21 -17.34
C CYS A 18 10.78 -1.98 -16.89
N TYR A 19 10.86 -2.20 -15.57
CA TYR A 19 11.90 -3.02 -14.97
C TYR A 19 11.29 -4.10 -14.10
N ARG A 20 11.70 -5.32 -14.29
CA ARG A 20 11.35 -6.47 -13.47
C ARG A 20 12.45 -6.74 -12.47
N LEU A 21 12.08 -6.81 -11.20
CA LEU A 21 12.93 -7.27 -10.12
C LEU A 21 12.43 -8.65 -9.68
N THR A 22 13.30 -9.68 -9.68
CA THR A 22 12.90 -11.02 -9.31
C THR A 22 14.01 -11.78 -8.60
N ASN A 23 13.62 -12.71 -7.72
CA ASN A 23 14.49 -13.67 -7.06
C ASN A 23 14.13 -15.13 -7.44
N GLY A 24 13.29 -15.32 -8.47
CA GLY A 24 12.84 -16.63 -8.94
C GLY A 24 11.64 -17.21 -8.16
N ILE A 25 11.26 -16.61 -7.02
CA ILE A 25 10.06 -16.96 -6.23
C ILE A 25 8.95 -15.98 -6.54
N VAL A 26 9.24 -14.71 -6.42
CA VAL A 26 8.33 -13.59 -6.73
C VAL A 26 8.95 -12.66 -7.74
N ASP A 27 8.10 -11.89 -8.41
CA ASP A 27 8.51 -10.80 -9.28
C ASP A 27 7.71 -9.53 -9.01
N LEU A 28 8.39 -8.40 -9.12
CA LEU A 28 7.82 -7.07 -9.11
C LEU A 28 8.14 -6.38 -10.44
N VAL A 29 7.18 -5.62 -10.98
CA VAL A 29 7.40 -4.79 -12.16
C VAL A 29 7.20 -3.33 -11.80
N MET A 30 8.22 -2.53 -12.07
CA MET A 30 8.24 -1.09 -11.88
C MET A 30 8.07 -0.40 -13.23
N THR A 31 7.20 0.60 -13.30
CA THR A 31 7.06 1.44 -14.48
C THR A 31 8.06 2.58 -14.43
N THR A 32 8.59 3.00 -15.59
CA THR A 32 9.41 4.22 -15.71
C THR A 32 8.84 5.22 -16.72
N ASP A 33 7.85 4.82 -17.47
CA ASP A 33 7.12 5.71 -18.38
C ASP A 33 6.09 6.58 -17.64
N VAL A 34 5.68 6.13 -16.46
CA VAL A 34 4.77 6.81 -15.51
C VAL A 34 5.15 6.44 -14.09
N GLY A 35 4.74 7.23 -13.08
CA GLY A 35 4.91 6.85 -11.68
C GLY A 35 5.57 7.92 -10.80
N PRO A 36 6.15 7.50 -9.65
CA PRO A 36 6.70 6.18 -9.30
C PRO A 36 5.63 5.14 -8.97
N ARG A 37 5.81 3.91 -9.50
CA ARG A 37 4.80 2.87 -9.37
C ARG A 37 5.38 1.46 -9.48
N VAL A 38 4.89 0.54 -8.62
CA VAL A 38 5.05 -0.91 -8.79
C VAL A 38 3.74 -1.45 -9.36
N ILE A 39 3.70 -1.76 -10.66
CA ILE A 39 2.46 -2.16 -11.33
C ILE A 39 2.12 -3.64 -11.12
N ARG A 40 3.11 -4.47 -10.80
CA ARG A 40 2.95 -5.89 -10.57
C ARG A 40 3.72 -6.35 -9.32
N LEU A 41 3.07 -7.21 -8.55
CA LEU A 41 3.67 -8.08 -7.55
C LEU A 41 2.98 -9.46 -7.68
N GLY A 42 3.75 -10.53 -7.66
CA GLY A 42 3.18 -11.88 -7.64
C GLY A 42 4.23 -12.97 -7.53
N PHE A 43 3.81 -14.19 -7.28
CA PHE A 43 4.66 -15.34 -7.49
C PHE A 43 5.04 -15.45 -8.96
N CYS A 44 6.27 -15.90 -9.26
CA CYS A 44 6.73 -16.06 -10.63
C CYS A 44 5.81 -17.02 -11.41
N GLY A 45 5.23 -16.52 -12.51
CA GLY A 45 4.30 -17.26 -13.34
C GLY A 45 2.84 -17.31 -12.85
N ALA A 46 2.54 -16.69 -11.69
CA ALA A 46 1.20 -16.57 -11.16
C ALA A 46 0.55 -15.22 -11.56
N PRO A 47 -0.77 -15.05 -11.35
CA PRO A 47 -1.45 -13.78 -11.55
C PRO A 47 -0.84 -12.64 -10.72
N ASN A 48 -1.11 -11.40 -11.16
CA ASN A 48 -0.76 -10.19 -10.40
C ASN A 48 -1.65 -10.08 -9.15
N GLU A 49 -1.05 -9.76 -8.00
CA GLU A 49 -1.81 -9.45 -6.78
C GLU A 49 -2.36 -8.03 -6.80
N PHE A 50 -1.76 -7.15 -7.59
CA PHE A 50 -2.29 -5.82 -7.82
C PHE A 50 -3.29 -5.79 -8.97
N HIS A 51 -4.24 -4.88 -8.88
CA HIS A 51 -5.16 -4.56 -9.98
C HIS A 51 -4.44 -3.80 -11.09
N GLU A 52 -4.84 -4.06 -12.33
CA GLU A 52 -4.38 -3.38 -13.53
C GLU A 52 -5.59 -2.88 -14.32
N TYR A 53 -5.69 -1.56 -14.49
CA TYR A 53 -6.73 -0.97 -15.33
C TYR A 53 -6.35 -1.10 -16.81
N THR A 54 -6.86 -2.13 -17.46
CA THR A 54 -6.50 -2.49 -18.84
C THR A 54 -6.76 -1.37 -19.85
N ASP A 55 -7.75 -0.52 -19.58
CA ASP A 55 -8.06 0.66 -20.39
C ASP A 55 -7.09 1.83 -20.16
N GLN A 56 -6.26 1.78 -19.11
CA GLN A 56 -5.29 2.81 -18.75
C GLN A 56 -3.83 2.38 -18.98
N LEU A 57 -3.57 1.08 -19.02
CA LEU A 57 -2.23 0.55 -19.26
C LEU A 57 -1.64 1.09 -20.58
N GLY A 58 -0.35 1.38 -20.57
CA GLY A 58 0.39 1.92 -21.70
C GLY A 58 0.14 3.40 -21.98
N LYS A 59 -0.84 4.04 -21.33
CA LYS A 59 -1.09 5.47 -21.49
C LYS A 59 -0.07 6.31 -20.73
N MET A 60 0.26 7.47 -21.29
CA MET A 60 1.21 8.44 -20.73
C MET A 60 0.68 9.86 -20.95
N GLY A 61 1.21 10.81 -20.18
CA GLY A 61 0.91 12.23 -20.33
C GLY A 61 -0.56 12.61 -20.05
N GLY A 62 -0.88 13.88 -20.26
CA GLY A 62 -2.19 14.47 -20.00
C GLY A 62 -2.33 14.95 -18.55
N ASP A 63 -3.33 15.81 -18.35
CA ASP A 63 -3.52 16.57 -17.10
C ASP A 63 -4.49 15.90 -16.13
N GLN A 64 -5.14 14.83 -16.55
CA GLN A 64 -6.04 14.06 -15.70
C GLN A 64 -5.29 12.92 -15.03
N GLY A 65 -5.46 12.79 -13.71
CA GLY A 65 -4.93 11.66 -12.96
C GLY A 65 -5.52 10.34 -13.45
N ARG A 66 -4.70 9.29 -13.46
CA ARG A 66 -5.09 7.91 -13.76
C ARG A 66 -4.72 7.02 -12.60
N ILE A 67 -5.56 6.04 -12.33
CA ILE A 67 -5.27 5.05 -11.28
C ILE A 67 -4.20 4.08 -11.75
N TYR A 68 -4.22 3.65 -13.01
CA TYR A 68 -3.38 2.60 -13.61
C TYR A 68 -3.47 1.25 -12.90
N GLY A 69 -3.57 1.26 -11.57
CA GLY A 69 -3.45 0.13 -10.67
C GLY A 69 -2.05 0.06 -10.02
N GLY A 70 -1.74 -1.08 -9.42
CA GLY A 70 -0.46 -1.29 -8.74
C GLY A 70 -0.34 -0.53 -7.42
N HIS A 71 0.89 -0.36 -6.99
CA HIS A 71 1.25 0.36 -5.77
C HIS A 71 1.84 1.73 -6.10
N ARG A 72 1.44 2.75 -5.33
CA ARG A 72 1.84 4.15 -5.50
C ARG A 72 2.05 4.87 -4.18
N LEU A 73 2.73 6.00 -4.23
CA LEU A 73 2.95 6.89 -3.09
C LEU A 73 2.19 8.22 -3.29
N TRP A 74 1.33 8.52 -2.34
CA TRP A 74 0.71 9.83 -2.18
C TRP A 74 1.20 10.50 -0.90
N HIS A 75 0.69 11.68 -0.61
CA HIS A 75 0.89 12.36 0.68
C HIS A 75 -0.45 12.78 1.29
N ALA A 76 -0.59 12.52 2.57
CA ALA A 76 -1.73 12.90 3.38
C ALA A 76 -1.43 14.22 4.19
N PRO A 77 -2.45 14.91 4.71
CA PRO A 77 -3.88 14.66 4.55
C PRO A 77 -4.36 14.83 3.11
N GLU A 78 -5.43 14.12 2.76
CA GLU A 78 -6.01 14.16 1.41
C GLU A 78 -6.58 15.55 1.10
N GLU A 79 -6.04 16.16 0.04
CA GLU A 79 -6.43 17.50 -0.42
C GLU A 79 -6.40 17.56 -1.95
N ALA A 80 -7.52 17.94 -2.56
CA ALA A 80 -7.70 17.90 -4.01
C ALA A 80 -6.60 18.64 -4.80
N ALA A 81 -6.12 19.78 -4.29
CA ALA A 81 -5.13 20.61 -4.98
C ALA A 81 -3.70 20.06 -4.92
N ARG A 82 -3.40 19.15 -4.01
CA ARG A 82 -2.03 18.63 -3.79
C ARG A 82 -1.91 17.11 -3.88
N THR A 83 -2.92 16.34 -3.42
CA THR A 83 -2.83 14.88 -3.40
C THR A 83 -2.95 14.29 -4.80
N TYR A 84 -3.80 14.87 -5.64
CA TYR A 84 -4.13 14.33 -6.97
C TYR A 84 -3.28 14.88 -8.11
N VAL A 85 -2.03 15.28 -7.83
CA VAL A 85 -1.10 15.64 -8.91
C VAL A 85 -0.86 14.41 -9.78
N PRO A 86 -1.11 14.49 -11.11
CA PRO A 86 -0.95 13.35 -12.00
C PRO A 86 0.49 12.83 -12.02
N ASP A 87 0.65 11.51 -11.91
CA ASP A 87 1.91 10.79 -12.06
C ASP A 87 2.07 10.16 -13.45
N ASN A 88 1.53 10.83 -14.47
CA ASN A 88 1.44 10.37 -15.86
C ASN A 88 2.72 10.56 -16.67
N GLY A 89 3.78 11.05 -16.07
CA GLY A 89 5.05 11.34 -16.71
C GLY A 89 6.16 10.36 -16.35
N PRO A 90 7.28 10.39 -17.10
CA PRO A 90 8.39 9.49 -16.89
C PRO A 90 9.12 9.76 -15.56
N VAL A 91 9.66 8.69 -14.99
CA VAL A 91 10.47 8.69 -13.78
C VAL A 91 11.85 8.11 -14.06
N SER A 92 12.85 8.48 -13.25
CA SER A 92 14.16 7.85 -13.32
C SER A 92 14.21 6.58 -12.47
N ILE A 93 15.10 5.65 -12.89
CA ILE A 93 15.41 4.45 -12.14
C ILE A 93 16.89 4.40 -11.87
N GLU A 94 17.26 4.06 -10.63
CA GLU A 94 18.63 3.91 -10.17
C GLU A 94 18.81 2.49 -9.62
N GLN A 95 19.85 1.80 -10.08
CA GLN A 95 20.20 0.48 -9.54
C GLN A 95 21.34 0.64 -8.55
N HIS A 96 21.08 0.27 -7.30
CA HIS A 96 22.03 0.30 -6.20
C HIS A 96 22.43 -1.11 -5.78
N ALA A 97 23.48 -1.24 -4.99
CA ALA A 97 23.85 -2.51 -4.37
C ALA A 97 22.73 -2.97 -3.41
N GLY A 98 21.89 -3.92 -3.88
CA GLY A 98 20.84 -4.55 -3.07
C GLY A 98 19.47 -3.87 -3.09
N PHE A 99 19.24 -2.81 -3.85
CA PHE A 99 17.92 -2.22 -4.06
C PHE A 99 17.83 -1.43 -5.37
N VAL A 100 16.61 -1.16 -5.78
CA VAL A 100 16.29 -0.31 -6.93
C VAL A 100 15.54 0.91 -6.42
N ARG A 101 15.88 2.11 -6.89
CA ARG A 101 15.20 3.36 -6.59
C ARG A 101 14.47 3.89 -7.81
N ILE A 102 13.22 4.30 -7.63
CA ILE A 102 12.44 5.04 -8.61
C ILE A 102 12.25 6.46 -8.07
N VAL A 103 12.56 7.46 -8.93
CA VAL A 103 12.49 8.88 -8.54
C VAL A 103 11.60 9.64 -9.52
N GLN A 104 10.54 10.24 -9.00
CA GLN A 104 9.68 11.14 -9.76
C GLN A 104 10.36 12.51 -9.90
N PRO A 105 10.22 13.20 -11.05
CA PRO A 105 10.50 14.63 -11.11
C PRO A 105 9.72 15.38 -10.03
N VAL A 106 10.27 16.50 -9.56
CA VAL A 106 9.56 17.35 -8.58
C VAL A 106 8.18 17.74 -9.11
N GLU A 107 7.15 17.57 -8.33
CA GLU A 107 5.79 18.01 -8.68
C GLU A 107 5.75 19.54 -8.76
N PRO A 108 5.39 20.11 -9.91
CA PRO A 108 5.50 21.55 -10.10
C PRO A 108 4.55 22.36 -9.21
N ASN A 109 3.40 21.77 -8.84
CA ASN A 109 2.37 22.46 -8.04
C ASN A 109 2.62 22.39 -6.53
N THR A 110 3.24 21.30 -6.05
CA THR A 110 3.44 21.06 -4.62
C THR A 110 4.89 21.25 -4.19
N GLY A 111 5.85 21.12 -5.11
CA GLY A 111 7.28 21.10 -4.80
C GLY A 111 7.70 19.86 -4.04
N ILE A 112 6.88 18.80 -4.04
CA ILE A 112 7.22 17.53 -3.42
C ILE A 112 7.85 16.61 -4.46
N GLN A 113 8.91 15.92 -4.09
CA GLN A 113 9.51 14.84 -4.86
C GLN A 113 9.22 13.51 -4.18
N LYS A 114 8.75 12.54 -4.97
CA LYS A 114 8.44 11.18 -4.51
C LYS A 114 9.51 10.21 -4.97
N GLU A 115 9.96 9.36 -4.05
CA GLU A 115 10.95 8.31 -4.31
C GLU A 115 10.43 7.00 -3.70
N ILE A 116 10.69 5.87 -4.37
CA ILE A 116 10.41 4.53 -3.86
C ILE A 116 11.65 3.66 -4.01
N ASP A 117 12.19 3.15 -2.90
CA ASP A 117 13.26 2.18 -2.88
C ASP A 117 12.68 0.77 -2.69
N ILE A 118 13.10 -0.18 -3.51
CA ILE A 118 12.60 -1.55 -3.48
C ILE A 118 13.79 -2.50 -3.33
N ARG A 119 13.77 -3.25 -2.22
CA ARG A 119 14.73 -4.33 -1.94
C ARG A 119 13.99 -5.66 -1.90
N LEU A 120 14.37 -6.58 -2.75
CA LEU A 120 13.82 -7.94 -2.76
C LEU A 120 14.77 -8.87 -2.01
N THR A 121 14.24 -9.60 -1.01
CA THR A 121 15.02 -10.56 -0.22
C THR A 121 15.36 -11.79 -1.09
N PRO A 122 16.62 -12.21 -1.15
CA PRO A 122 16.96 -13.45 -1.83
C PRO A 122 16.26 -14.67 -1.21
N ALA A 123 15.71 -15.56 -2.03
CA ALA A 123 15.10 -16.83 -1.62
C ALA A 123 13.86 -16.74 -0.68
N GLU A 124 13.21 -15.58 -0.62
CA GLU A 124 11.98 -15.37 0.15
C GLU A 124 10.95 -14.60 -0.69
N ALA A 125 9.66 -14.82 -0.45
CA ALA A 125 8.60 -14.03 -1.03
C ALA A 125 8.39 -12.73 -0.23
N HIS A 126 9.49 -11.96 -0.05
CA HIS A 126 9.57 -10.77 0.79
C HIS A 126 10.28 -9.63 0.08
N ALA A 127 9.66 -8.45 0.09
CA ALA A 127 10.27 -7.21 -0.36
C ALA A 127 10.14 -6.11 0.71
N GLN A 128 11.18 -5.31 0.87
CA GLN A 128 11.12 -4.06 1.63
C GLN A 128 10.95 -2.91 0.65
N VAL A 129 9.95 -2.07 0.91
CA VAL A 129 9.61 -0.90 0.08
C VAL A 129 9.68 0.34 0.98
N THR A 130 10.61 1.24 0.67
CA THR A 130 10.79 2.49 1.42
C THR A 130 10.31 3.65 0.56
N HIS A 131 9.25 4.28 1.00
CA HIS A 131 8.65 5.47 0.39
C HIS A 131 9.31 6.70 0.96
N ARG A 132 9.60 7.70 0.12
CA ARG A 132 10.20 8.96 0.57
C ARG A 132 9.50 10.13 -0.08
N LEU A 133 9.11 11.10 0.75
CA LEU A 133 8.61 12.41 0.33
C LEU A 133 9.63 13.47 0.72
N ARG A 134 10.13 14.21 -0.26
CA ARG A 134 11.11 15.28 -0.09
C ARG A 134 10.47 16.63 -0.36
N ASN A 135 10.64 17.56 0.58
CA ASN A 135 10.26 18.96 0.39
C ASN A 135 11.36 19.70 -0.40
N THR A 136 11.06 20.11 -1.62
CA THR A 136 11.98 20.90 -2.45
C THR A 136 11.57 22.39 -2.52
N THR A 137 10.55 22.77 -1.76
CA THR A 137 10.09 24.18 -1.70
C THR A 137 11.01 25.04 -0.84
N LEU A 138 10.72 26.35 -0.81
CA LEU A 138 11.43 27.32 0.04
C LEU A 138 10.87 27.42 1.46
N TRP A 139 9.79 26.73 1.76
CA TRP A 139 9.05 26.83 3.02
C TRP A 139 8.86 25.47 3.66
N PRO A 140 8.74 25.41 5.01
CA PRO A 140 8.35 24.16 5.65
C PRO A 140 6.96 23.70 5.18
N VAL A 141 6.80 22.41 5.01
CA VAL A 141 5.50 21.76 4.72
C VAL A 141 5.23 20.68 5.77
N GLU A 142 3.97 20.44 6.09
CA GLU A 142 3.55 19.32 6.94
C GLU A 142 2.75 18.34 6.09
N LEU A 143 3.17 17.07 6.12
CA LEU A 143 2.55 15.99 5.37
C LEU A 143 2.89 14.62 5.99
N ALA A 144 2.18 13.59 5.56
CA ALA A 144 2.52 12.20 5.88
C ALA A 144 2.65 11.38 4.59
N PRO A 145 3.58 10.42 4.51
CA PRO A 145 3.58 9.42 3.44
C PRO A 145 2.30 8.59 3.49
N TRP A 146 1.69 8.38 2.34
CA TRP A 146 0.50 7.57 2.16
C TRP A 146 0.75 6.58 1.03
N ALA A 147 1.01 5.34 1.41
CA ALA A 147 1.33 4.24 0.51
C ALA A 147 0.05 3.47 0.19
N ILE A 148 -0.25 3.29 -1.09
CA ILE A 148 -1.54 2.77 -1.57
C ILE A 148 -1.30 1.61 -2.52
N SER A 149 -1.81 0.43 -2.17
CA SER A 149 -1.83 -0.76 -3.02
C SER A 149 -3.24 -1.01 -3.56
N VAL A 150 -3.43 -0.85 -4.86
CA VAL A 150 -4.68 -1.19 -5.55
C VAL A 150 -4.68 -2.69 -5.80
N MET A 151 -5.53 -3.43 -5.09
CA MET A 151 -5.52 -4.88 -5.08
C MET A 151 -6.35 -5.48 -6.21
N ALA A 152 -5.92 -6.61 -6.74
CA ALA A 152 -6.69 -7.37 -7.73
C ALA A 152 -8.07 -7.75 -7.16
N PRO A 153 -9.16 -7.64 -7.95
CA PRO A 153 -10.51 -7.73 -7.44
C PRO A 153 -10.90 -9.11 -6.89
N GLY A 154 -11.87 -9.11 -5.98
CA GLY A 154 -12.52 -10.32 -5.45
C GLY A 154 -11.89 -10.88 -4.17
N GLY A 155 -11.01 -10.15 -3.50
CA GLY A 155 -10.44 -10.55 -2.21
C GLY A 155 -11.00 -9.77 -1.03
N THR A 156 -10.34 -9.94 0.12
CA THR A 156 -10.72 -9.34 1.40
C THR A 156 -9.51 -8.65 2.03
N ALA A 157 -9.62 -7.34 2.30
CA ALA A 157 -8.66 -6.62 3.14
C ALA A 157 -8.93 -6.90 4.62
N ILE A 158 -7.86 -6.95 5.40
CA ILE A 158 -7.86 -7.29 6.83
C ILE A 158 -7.10 -6.18 7.54
N ILE A 159 -7.80 -5.46 8.43
CA ILE A 159 -7.21 -4.42 9.28
C ILE A 159 -7.35 -4.87 10.74
N PRO A 160 -6.24 -5.12 11.45
CA PRO A 160 -6.27 -5.44 12.87
C PRO A 160 -6.78 -4.24 13.69
N LEU A 161 -7.49 -4.55 14.75
CA LEU A 161 -7.88 -3.58 15.77
C LEU A 161 -6.94 -3.68 16.97
N PRO A 162 -6.76 -2.62 17.76
CA PRO A 162 -5.98 -2.68 18.98
C PRO A 162 -6.44 -3.82 19.89
N PRO A 163 -5.50 -4.48 20.60
CA PRO A 163 -5.83 -5.59 21.49
C PRO A 163 -6.92 -5.21 22.51
N ARG A 164 -7.88 -6.09 22.70
CA ARG A 164 -8.94 -5.88 23.70
C ARG A 164 -8.36 -5.99 25.10
N GLY A 165 -8.75 -5.04 25.95
CA GLY A 165 -8.44 -5.05 27.36
C GLY A 165 -9.62 -5.49 28.21
N THR A 166 -9.42 -5.48 29.54
CA THR A 166 -10.45 -5.87 30.53
C THR A 166 -10.79 -4.69 31.45
N HIS A 167 -12.06 -4.59 31.87
CA HIS A 167 -12.47 -3.67 32.92
C HIS A 167 -12.33 -4.36 34.29
N PRO A 168 -11.79 -3.70 35.34
CA PRO A 168 -11.38 -2.27 35.38
C PRO A 168 -9.90 -1.97 35.07
N GLN A 169 -9.13 -2.90 34.53
CA GLN A 169 -7.70 -2.73 34.29
C GLN A 169 -7.40 -1.74 33.16
N ASN A 170 -8.28 -1.68 32.15
CA ASN A 170 -8.13 -0.83 30.98
C ASN A 170 -9.32 0.15 30.91
N LEU A 171 -9.08 1.40 31.37
CA LEU A 171 -10.14 2.42 31.49
C LEU A 171 -10.10 3.49 30.39
N ARG A 172 -9.07 3.52 29.56
CA ARG A 172 -8.90 4.52 28.49
C ARG A 172 -9.19 3.91 27.13
N PRO A 173 -9.61 4.72 26.14
CA PRO A 173 -9.69 4.27 24.76
C PRO A 173 -8.35 3.68 24.28
N SER A 174 -8.40 2.58 23.55
CA SER A 174 -7.22 1.86 23.02
C SER A 174 -7.01 2.08 21.55
N GLY A 175 -7.98 2.65 20.82
CA GLY A 175 -7.88 2.84 19.38
C GLY A 175 -8.96 3.71 18.80
N THR A 176 -8.84 3.98 17.51
CA THR A 176 -9.79 4.74 16.70
C THR A 176 -10.15 3.92 15.46
N ILE A 177 -11.40 3.95 15.07
CA ILE A 177 -11.87 3.58 13.74
C ILE A 177 -12.40 4.86 13.10
N ALA A 178 -11.82 5.29 11.99
CA ALA A 178 -12.29 6.42 11.22
C ALA A 178 -13.25 5.95 10.12
N LEU A 179 -14.36 6.68 9.97
CA LEU A 179 -15.36 6.46 8.93
C LEU A 179 -15.48 7.72 8.08
N TRP A 180 -15.48 7.56 6.77
CA TRP A 180 -15.71 8.65 5.83
C TRP A 180 -17.20 8.99 5.72
N PRO A 181 -17.57 10.19 5.28
CA PRO A 181 -18.98 10.61 5.20
C PRO A 181 -19.87 9.72 4.33
N TYR A 182 -19.28 8.94 3.44
CA TYR A 182 -19.98 8.02 2.53
C TYR A 182 -19.92 6.56 2.98
N THR A 183 -19.29 6.26 4.12
CA THR A 183 -19.22 4.89 4.64
C THR A 183 -20.56 4.48 5.28
N ASP A 184 -21.15 3.41 4.78
CA ASP A 184 -22.31 2.77 5.43
C ASP A 184 -21.82 1.52 6.18
N MET A 185 -21.85 1.58 7.51
CA MET A 185 -21.46 0.45 8.36
C MET A 185 -22.33 -0.81 8.18
N ARG A 186 -23.52 -0.68 7.57
CA ARG A 186 -24.42 -1.80 7.25
C ARG A 186 -24.12 -2.44 5.91
N ASP A 187 -23.20 -1.87 5.11
CA ASP A 187 -22.83 -2.46 3.83
C ASP A 187 -22.31 -3.89 4.04
N PRO A 188 -22.87 -4.89 3.35
CA PRO A 188 -22.53 -6.30 3.59
C PRO A 188 -21.08 -6.66 3.23
N ARG A 189 -20.36 -5.77 2.57
CA ARG A 189 -18.93 -5.94 2.30
C ARG A 189 -18.07 -5.81 3.56
N TRP A 190 -18.58 -5.14 4.60
CA TRP A 190 -17.92 -5.04 5.90
C TRP A 190 -18.22 -6.22 6.81
N THR A 191 -17.20 -6.70 7.53
CA THR A 191 -17.35 -7.44 8.78
C THR A 191 -16.63 -6.68 9.88
N TRP A 192 -17.39 -6.14 10.82
CA TRP A 192 -16.88 -5.43 11.99
C TRP A 192 -16.70 -6.44 13.12
N GLY A 193 -15.50 -7.04 13.18
CA GLY A 193 -15.16 -8.06 14.17
C GLY A 193 -14.74 -7.48 15.53
N GLY A 194 -14.43 -8.36 16.46
CA GLY A 194 -13.87 -7.98 17.76
C GLY A 194 -12.36 -7.76 17.74
N LYS A 195 -11.66 -8.28 16.73
CA LYS A 195 -10.21 -8.20 16.56
C LYS A 195 -9.80 -7.58 15.22
N TYR A 196 -10.65 -7.71 14.20
CA TYR A 196 -10.34 -7.29 12.84
C TYR A 196 -11.53 -6.58 12.20
N VAL A 197 -11.24 -5.67 11.29
CA VAL A 197 -12.18 -5.18 10.29
C VAL A 197 -11.85 -5.88 8.97
N LEU A 198 -12.85 -6.53 8.36
CA LEU A 198 -12.70 -7.14 7.05
C LEU A 198 -13.49 -6.34 6.02
N ALA A 199 -12.84 -5.99 4.91
CA ALA A 199 -13.46 -5.33 3.76
C ALA A 199 -13.41 -6.27 2.54
N ARG A 200 -14.57 -6.74 2.07
CA ARG A 200 -14.66 -7.66 0.91
C ARG A 200 -14.92 -6.88 -0.36
N HIS A 201 -14.02 -6.99 -1.31
CA HIS A 201 -14.27 -6.44 -2.62
C HIS A 201 -15.38 -7.22 -3.34
N GLN A 202 -16.43 -6.50 -3.74
CA GLN A 202 -17.51 -7.04 -4.54
C GLN A 202 -17.58 -6.29 -5.87
N PRO A 203 -17.15 -6.91 -6.97
CA PRO A 203 -17.23 -6.29 -8.30
C PRO A 203 -18.63 -5.77 -8.62
N GLY A 204 -18.70 -4.57 -9.17
CA GLY A 204 -19.95 -3.92 -9.55
C GLY A 204 -20.77 -3.30 -8.40
N ALA A 205 -20.26 -3.29 -7.17
CA ALA A 205 -20.90 -2.59 -6.05
C ALA A 205 -20.91 -1.08 -6.30
N LYS A 206 -22.12 -0.45 -6.24
CA LYS A 206 -22.34 0.92 -6.73
C LYS A 206 -21.84 2.03 -5.81
N THR A 207 -21.63 1.75 -4.54
CA THR A 207 -21.29 2.77 -3.55
C THR A 207 -19.85 2.57 -3.07
N PRO A 208 -19.01 3.62 -3.10
CA PRO A 208 -17.69 3.54 -2.49
C PRO A 208 -17.82 3.39 -0.96
N GLN A 209 -16.85 2.74 -0.36
CA GLN A 209 -16.73 2.58 1.09
C GLN A 209 -15.28 2.85 1.48
N LYS A 210 -15.06 3.49 2.62
CA LYS A 210 -13.73 3.69 3.20
C LYS A 210 -13.79 3.57 4.71
N ALA A 211 -12.80 2.93 5.30
CA ALA A 211 -12.58 2.94 6.75
C ALA A 211 -11.08 2.86 7.03
N GLY A 212 -10.68 3.41 8.15
CA GLY A 212 -9.31 3.35 8.65
C GLY A 212 -9.27 3.05 10.14
N ALA A 213 -8.12 2.62 10.63
CA ALA A 213 -7.89 2.36 12.04
C ALA A 213 -6.46 2.71 12.45
N VAL A 214 -6.27 2.98 13.74
CA VAL A 214 -4.94 2.89 14.34
C VAL A 214 -4.60 1.41 14.52
N VAL A 215 -3.45 0.99 13.99
CA VAL A 215 -2.99 -0.41 14.02
C VAL A 215 -1.64 -0.46 14.73
N PRO A 216 -1.61 -0.60 16.08
CA PRO A 216 -0.36 -0.59 16.83
C PRO A 216 0.56 -1.77 16.51
N ASP A 217 -0.02 -2.92 16.12
CA ASP A 217 0.72 -4.11 15.74
C ASP A 217 1.44 -3.97 14.39
N GLY A 218 1.16 -2.89 13.63
CA GLY A 218 1.92 -2.50 12.44
C GLY A 218 1.79 -3.45 11.26
N TRP A 219 0.59 -3.99 11.00
CA TRP A 219 0.33 -4.77 9.80
C TRP A 219 -1.10 -4.63 9.27
N CYS A 220 -1.28 -4.88 8.00
CA CYS A 220 -2.56 -5.13 7.35
C CYS A 220 -2.35 -6.19 6.26
N ALA A 221 -3.42 -6.73 5.70
CA ALA A 221 -3.28 -7.79 4.71
C ALA A 221 -4.42 -7.80 3.69
N TYR A 222 -4.21 -8.52 2.58
CA TYR A 222 -5.22 -8.81 1.58
C TYR A 222 -5.16 -10.29 1.20
N ALA A 223 -6.28 -10.99 1.33
CA ALA A 223 -6.42 -12.41 0.98
C ALA A 223 -7.28 -12.57 -0.28
N ARG A 224 -6.77 -13.29 -1.30
CA ARG A 224 -7.46 -13.52 -2.56
C ARG A 224 -7.00 -14.82 -3.23
N ALA A 225 -7.93 -15.62 -3.69
CA ALA A 225 -7.65 -16.80 -4.57
C ALA A 225 -6.55 -17.76 -4.04
N GLY A 226 -6.48 -17.95 -2.73
CA GLY A 226 -5.48 -18.81 -2.10
C GLY A 226 -4.15 -18.13 -1.81
N HIS A 227 -4.01 -16.83 -2.12
CA HIS A 227 -2.84 -16.03 -1.76
C HIS A 227 -3.17 -15.04 -0.64
N LEU A 228 -2.15 -14.73 0.16
CA LEU A 228 -2.20 -13.69 1.18
C LEU A 228 -1.03 -12.72 0.97
N PHE A 229 -1.36 -11.45 0.76
CA PHE A 229 -0.42 -10.36 0.78
C PHE A 229 -0.46 -9.70 2.17
N VAL A 230 0.66 -9.70 2.89
CA VAL A 230 0.83 -9.04 4.19
C VAL A 230 1.71 -7.82 4.01
N VAL A 231 1.26 -6.69 4.53
CA VAL A 231 2.02 -5.44 4.59
C VAL A 231 2.34 -5.16 6.05
N GLY A 232 3.61 -5.29 6.42
CA GLY A 232 4.12 -4.85 7.71
C GLY A 232 4.61 -3.41 7.61
N PHE A 233 4.37 -2.58 8.62
CA PHE A 233 4.83 -1.19 8.71
C PHE A 233 5.10 -0.80 10.16
N ASP A 234 5.79 0.33 10.37
CA ASP A 234 6.13 0.75 11.72
C ASP A 234 5.06 1.74 12.25
N HIS A 235 4.49 1.42 13.42
CA HIS A 235 3.68 2.35 14.19
C HIS A 235 4.54 3.05 15.23
N ILE A 236 4.68 4.37 15.12
CA ILE A 236 5.46 5.19 16.04
C ILE A 236 4.54 5.69 17.15
N ALA A 237 4.67 5.09 18.34
CA ALA A 237 3.86 5.44 19.49
C ALA A 237 4.01 6.93 19.87
N GLY A 238 2.89 7.62 20.05
CA GLY A 238 2.86 9.05 20.40
C GLY A 238 3.05 10.02 19.23
N ALA A 239 3.29 9.53 18.02
CA ALA A 239 3.27 10.38 16.83
C ALA A 239 1.83 10.74 16.44
N THR A 240 1.68 11.85 15.73
CA THR A 240 0.38 12.27 15.16
C THR A 240 0.26 11.69 13.77
N TYR A 241 -0.85 11.01 13.49
CA TYR A 241 -1.16 10.49 12.17
C TYR A 241 -2.35 11.23 11.56
N PRO A 242 -2.48 11.25 10.22
CA PRO A 242 -3.66 11.83 9.56
C PRO A 242 -4.94 11.05 9.90
N ASP A 243 -6.07 11.55 9.42
CA ASP A 243 -7.36 10.87 9.40
C ASP A 243 -7.78 10.29 10.77
N LEU A 244 -7.72 11.14 11.81
CA LEU A 244 -8.03 10.83 13.21
C LEU A 244 -7.08 9.81 13.86
N GLY A 245 -5.86 9.67 13.33
CA GLY A 245 -4.83 8.77 13.87
C GLY A 245 -4.69 7.45 13.13
N CYS A 246 -5.27 7.32 11.94
CA CYS A 246 -5.18 6.10 11.14
C CYS A 246 -3.75 5.81 10.69
N THR A 247 -3.35 4.54 10.82
CA THR A 247 -2.09 4.01 10.29
C THR A 247 -2.31 3.00 9.18
N ALA A 248 -3.51 2.45 9.08
CA ALA A 248 -3.97 1.64 7.94
C ALA A 248 -5.40 2.01 7.57
N GLU A 249 -5.67 2.01 6.27
CA GLU A 249 -6.97 2.31 5.69
C GLU A 249 -7.28 1.33 4.56
N THR A 250 -8.56 1.26 4.20
CA THR A 250 -9.00 0.54 3.01
C THR A 250 -10.14 1.31 2.36
N TRP A 251 -10.03 1.47 1.06
CA TRP A 251 -11.05 2.04 0.20
C TRP A 251 -11.52 0.99 -0.82
N MET A 252 -12.79 0.99 -1.18
CA MET A 252 -13.31 0.07 -2.19
C MET A 252 -14.51 0.65 -2.94
N ASP A 253 -14.61 0.32 -4.22
CA ASP A 253 -15.76 0.63 -5.07
C ASP A 253 -16.19 -0.59 -5.91
N ALA A 254 -16.70 -0.34 -7.13
CA ALA A 254 -17.12 -1.36 -8.08
C ALA A 254 -15.94 -2.13 -8.70
N ASP A 255 -14.80 -1.48 -8.85
CA ASP A 255 -13.71 -1.93 -9.71
C ASP A 255 -12.47 -2.36 -8.92
N MET A 256 -12.23 -1.76 -7.75
CA MET A 256 -11.03 -1.99 -6.96
C MET A 256 -11.27 -1.97 -5.44
N LEU A 257 -10.28 -2.49 -4.73
CA LEU A 257 -10.09 -2.29 -3.30
C LEU A 257 -8.64 -1.85 -3.07
N GLU A 258 -8.44 -0.86 -2.21
CA GLU A 258 -7.13 -0.38 -1.80
C GLU A 258 -6.79 -0.85 -0.39
N VAL A 259 -5.54 -1.28 -0.21
CA VAL A 259 -4.88 -1.48 1.08
C VAL A 259 -3.88 -0.34 1.22
N GLU A 260 -4.04 0.43 2.27
CA GLU A 260 -3.35 1.70 2.44
C GLU A 260 -2.63 1.74 3.79
N THR A 261 -1.41 2.27 3.81
CA THR A 261 -0.66 2.53 5.06
C THR A 261 -0.19 3.97 5.11
N LEU A 262 -0.13 4.52 6.33
CA LEU A 262 0.22 5.92 6.53
C LEU A 262 1.39 6.05 7.51
N GLY A 263 2.36 6.90 7.14
CA GLY A 263 3.37 7.40 8.06
C GLY A 263 2.83 8.54 8.93
N PRO A 264 3.58 8.98 9.95
CA PRO A 264 3.18 10.11 10.79
C PRO A 264 3.23 11.45 10.05
N LEU A 265 2.35 12.37 10.44
CA LEU A 265 2.43 13.78 10.06
C LEU A 265 3.80 14.34 10.48
N THR A 266 4.54 14.82 9.51
CA THR A 266 5.90 15.30 9.71
C THR A 266 6.07 16.67 9.09
N ARG A 267 6.56 17.62 9.89
CA ARG A 267 6.98 18.94 9.40
C ARG A 267 8.36 18.81 8.75
N LEU A 268 8.40 19.05 7.45
CA LEU A 268 9.62 18.99 6.65
C LEU A 268 10.13 20.40 6.35
N GLU A 269 11.31 20.75 6.82
CA GLU A 269 12.04 21.94 6.40
C GLU A 269 12.46 21.80 4.91
N PRO A 270 12.80 22.93 4.23
CA PRO A 270 13.32 22.88 2.86
C PRO A 270 14.50 21.92 2.72
N GLY A 271 14.43 21.02 1.75
CA GLY A 271 15.43 19.97 1.50
C GLY A 271 15.28 18.71 2.35
N ALA A 272 14.48 18.74 3.43
CA ALA A 272 14.24 17.56 4.28
C ALA A 272 13.30 16.55 3.61
N ALA A 273 13.38 15.31 4.09
CA ALA A 273 12.50 14.23 3.64
C ALA A 273 11.98 13.41 4.83
N VAL A 274 10.83 12.76 4.64
CA VAL A 274 10.27 11.76 5.52
C VAL A 274 10.20 10.43 4.79
N GLU A 275 10.42 9.35 5.53
CA GLU A 275 10.34 7.98 5.02
C GLU A 275 9.22 7.20 5.68
N HIS A 276 8.63 6.28 4.92
CA HIS A 276 7.69 5.28 5.40
C HIS A 276 8.07 3.93 4.78
N CYS A 277 8.35 2.95 5.63
CA CYS A 277 8.81 1.64 5.20
C CYS A 277 7.68 0.63 5.30
N GLU A 278 7.42 -0.07 4.21
CA GLU A 278 6.59 -1.26 4.18
C GLU A 278 7.44 -2.51 3.98
N ARG A 279 7.03 -3.60 4.62
CA ARG A 279 7.55 -4.95 4.43
C ARG A 279 6.46 -5.80 3.81
N TRP A 280 6.66 -6.20 2.56
CA TRP A 280 5.69 -6.98 1.78
C TRP A 280 6.01 -8.46 1.81
N PHE A 281 5.06 -9.26 2.22
CA PHE A 281 5.18 -10.71 2.23
C PHE A 281 4.05 -11.33 1.42
N LEU A 282 4.36 -12.37 0.66
CA LEU A 282 3.38 -13.09 -0.13
C LEU A 282 3.38 -14.57 0.27
N PHE A 283 2.22 -15.09 0.64
CA PHE A 283 2.01 -16.48 1.04
C PHE A 283 1.01 -17.15 0.13
N ALA A 284 1.28 -18.41 -0.21
CA ALA A 284 0.35 -19.28 -0.92
C ALA A 284 -0.44 -20.16 0.05
N ASP A 285 -1.49 -20.79 -0.46
CA ASP A 285 -2.34 -21.74 0.25
C ASP A 285 -3.01 -21.17 1.51
N VAL A 286 -3.40 -19.89 1.44
CA VAL A 286 -4.13 -19.20 2.52
C VAL A 286 -5.57 -18.94 2.09
N PRO A 287 -6.58 -19.50 2.78
CA PRO A 287 -7.97 -19.26 2.47
C PRO A 287 -8.37 -17.81 2.75
N VAL A 288 -9.37 -17.30 2.02
CA VAL A 288 -9.92 -15.96 2.26
C VAL A 288 -10.79 -15.99 3.53
N PRO A 289 -10.43 -15.22 4.58
CA PRO A 289 -11.13 -15.23 5.86
C PRO A 289 -12.52 -14.58 5.75
N GLN A 290 -13.46 -15.08 6.57
CA GLN A 290 -14.82 -14.56 6.67
C GLN A 290 -15.10 -13.83 7.99
N ASP A 291 -14.35 -14.15 9.05
CA ASP A 291 -14.49 -13.63 10.39
C ASP A 291 -13.15 -13.63 11.16
N ASP A 292 -13.21 -13.23 12.44
CA ASP A 292 -12.04 -13.17 13.35
C ASP A 292 -11.38 -14.55 13.53
N ASP A 293 -12.16 -15.62 13.63
CA ASP A 293 -11.64 -16.98 13.87
C ASP A 293 -10.90 -17.51 12.65
N ASP A 294 -11.35 -17.16 11.45
CA ASP A 294 -10.67 -17.49 10.21
C ASP A 294 -9.33 -16.74 10.09
N VAL A 295 -9.30 -15.46 10.49
CA VAL A 295 -8.05 -14.68 10.52
C VAL A 295 -7.06 -15.28 11.51
N ASP A 296 -7.50 -15.58 12.74
CA ASP A 296 -6.64 -16.19 13.77
C ASP A 296 -6.06 -17.54 13.31
N ARG A 297 -6.84 -18.33 12.58
CA ARG A 297 -6.46 -19.66 12.15
C ARG A 297 -5.53 -19.67 10.94
N SER A 298 -5.75 -18.77 9.96
CA SER A 298 -5.10 -18.87 8.65
C SER A 298 -4.20 -17.70 8.30
N VAL A 299 -4.48 -16.50 8.82
CA VAL A 299 -3.73 -15.28 8.51
C VAL A 299 -2.69 -14.96 9.59
N LEU A 300 -3.10 -14.92 10.85
CA LEU A 300 -2.22 -14.55 11.96
C LEU A 300 -0.95 -15.39 12.07
N PRO A 301 -0.97 -16.75 11.83
CA PRO A 301 0.26 -17.53 11.80
C PRO A 301 1.26 -17.07 10.72
N ARG A 302 0.76 -16.58 9.57
CA ARG A 302 1.61 -16.06 8.48
C ARG A 302 2.18 -14.68 8.82
N VAL A 303 1.41 -13.85 9.51
CA VAL A 303 1.90 -12.56 10.05
C VAL A 303 3.04 -12.80 11.05
N HIS A 304 2.90 -13.76 11.96
CA HIS A 304 3.97 -14.15 12.88
C HIS A 304 5.19 -14.73 12.16
N GLU A 305 4.99 -15.55 11.11
CA GLU A 305 6.08 -16.06 10.25
C GLU A 305 6.84 -14.93 9.56
N ALA A 306 6.13 -13.88 9.14
CA ALA A 306 6.70 -12.66 8.57
C ALA A 306 7.52 -11.83 9.57
N GLY A 307 7.36 -12.06 10.88
CA GLY A 307 8.02 -11.27 11.92
C GLY A 307 7.44 -9.86 12.08
N VAL A 308 6.16 -9.71 11.82
CA VAL A 308 5.41 -8.45 11.96
C VAL A 308 4.45 -8.55 13.14
#